data_c21f4dc40fde188e16bdb4d9fc5311d7
#
_entry.id   c21f4dc40fde188e16bdb4d9fc5311d7
#
_cell.length_a   1.000
_cell.length_b   1.000
_cell.length_c   1.000
_cell.angle_alpha   90.00
_cell.angle_beta   90.00
_cell.angle_gamma   90.00
#
_symmetry.space_group_name_H-M   'P 1'
#
loop_
_entity.id
_entity.type
_entity.pdbx_description
1 polymer ?
#
loop_
_entity_poly.entity_id
_entity_poly.type
_entity_poly.pdbx_seq_one_letter_code
_entity_poly.pdbx_strand_id
1 'polypeptide(L)'
;NVIMSDKVISFIQPSRNNLKYLKWSYNSIRKNLGYRHEICIADDASTDGTAEWVLAQMKRDKNLNIHINKGPDRLGHTILYDTLINDYATNDIVMIYHADMYACPNMDVEVLKHLERGKVVSATRIEPPLHPDGPEKILVDFGIEPEEFDELGLMEFLRDDKMHSEDKLTNGIFAPWAIYKDDFQRIGGHDPLYAPQSKEDSDIFNRFKLAGYEFIQTWQGFVYHMTCRGSRFKDGAMRNPAGQVFMNGRESSEWLAQNLRSTRNFIRKWGHMVKHDSVLHPIVPPKYDVGFVVENCNTDMLREIEPWCSDIYGDFVGHKGFGVNDYIKKEQPDTQFDLSKKIHSDHFEPKNDIIVEFDCQKLTPQNFQVLVNLSEILQQSGEVGEMELEIFKFKIKSLDTYENGLINVSVRR
;
A
#
# COMPACT_ATOMS: atom_id res chain seq x y z
N ASN A 1 -35.20 -7.76 18.28
CA ASN A 1 -34.12 -7.27 19.15
C ASN A 1 -32.79 -7.58 18.51
N VAL A 2 -32.35 -6.69 17.64
CA VAL A 2 -30.95 -6.72 17.15
C VAL A 2 -30.12 -6.34 18.37
N ILE A 3 -29.38 -7.29 18.90
CA ILE A 3 -28.32 -7.01 19.85
C ILE A 3 -27.32 -6.13 19.06
N MET A 4 -27.40 -4.82 19.29
CA MET A 4 -26.41 -3.90 18.75
C MET A 4 -25.05 -4.38 19.29
N SER A 5 -24.19 -4.79 18.37
CA SER A 5 -22.82 -5.15 18.71
C SER A 5 -22.22 -4.04 19.56
N ASP A 6 -21.65 -4.38 20.72
CA ASP A 6 -20.90 -3.43 21.56
C ASP A 6 -19.60 -2.96 20.88
N LYS A 7 -19.34 -3.45 19.68
CA LYS A 7 -18.15 -3.12 18.89
C LYS A 7 -18.26 -1.70 18.35
N VAL A 8 -17.27 -0.88 18.66
CA VAL A 8 -17.12 0.48 18.14
C VAL A 8 -15.78 0.62 17.44
N ILE A 9 -15.77 1.44 16.39
CA ILE A 9 -14.63 1.63 15.51
C ILE A 9 -13.98 2.98 15.81
N SER A 10 -12.65 3.02 15.76
CA SER A 10 -11.89 4.25 15.59
C SER A 10 -11.52 4.37 14.12
N PHE A 11 -12.12 5.34 13.42
CA PHE A 11 -11.79 5.66 12.02
C PHE A 11 -10.48 6.40 11.97
N ILE A 12 -9.58 5.99 11.09
CA ILE A 12 -8.21 6.49 10.99
C ILE A 12 -8.06 7.24 9.65
N GLN A 13 -8.05 8.58 9.71
CA GLN A 13 -8.13 9.44 8.52
C GLN A 13 -7.01 10.50 8.48
N PRO A 14 -5.82 10.20 7.94
CA PRO A 14 -4.88 11.23 7.54
C PRO A 14 -5.44 12.08 6.39
N SER A 15 -5.17 13.37 6.42
CA SER A 15 -5.63 14.30 5.40
C SER A 15 -4.59 15.40 5.16
N ARG A 16 -4.42 15.79 3.90
CA ARG A 16 -3.60 16.93 3.51
C ARG A 16 -4.29 17.70 2.40
N ASN A 17 -4.67 18.97 2.69
CA ASN A 17 -5.30 19.86 1.73
C ASN A 17 -6.54 19.27 1.02
N ASN A 18 -7.34 18.51 1.76
CA ASN A 18 -8.56 17.86 1.28
C ASN A 18 -9.78 18.21 2.15
N LEU A 19 -9.84 19.42 2.69
CA LEU A 19 -10.86 19.81 3.66
C LEU A 19 -12.29 19.59 3.18
N LYS A 20 -12.61 19.94 1.92
CA LYS A 20 -13.98 19.77 1.42
C LYS A 20 -14.40 18.29 1.35
N TYR A 21 -13.47 17.41 1.00
CA TYR A 21 -13.72 15.96 1.01
C TYR A 21 -13.83 15.43 2.43
N LEU A 22 -12.95 15.89 3.32
CA LEU A 22 -12.96 15.50 4.72
C LEU A 22 -14.28 15.87 5.41
N LYS A 23 -14.80 17.07 5.16
CA LYS A 23 -16.12 17.49 5.65
C LYS A 23 -17.22 16.57 5.16
N TRP A 24 -17.22 16.26 3.89
CA TRP A 24 -18.18 15.36 3.25
C TRP A 24 -18.09 13.93 3.84
N SER A 25 -16.89 13.41 3.99
CA SER A 25 -16.63 12.12 4.64
C SER A 25 -17.10 12.10 6.10
N TYR A 26 -16.69 13.08 6.90
CA TYR A 26 -17.08 13.21 8.30
C TYR A 26 -18.61 13.23 8.46
N ASN A 27 -19.28 14.05 7.69
CA ASN A 27 -20.75 14.15 7.74
C ASN A 27 -21.42 12.82 7.38
N SER A 28 -20.89 12.07 6.43
CA SER A 28 -21.41 10.75 6.05
C SER A 28 -21.29 9.73 7.19
N ILE A 29 -20.16 9.70 7.86
CA ILE A 29 -19.94 8.81 9.02
C ILE A 29 -20.95 9.13 10.12
N ARG A 30 -21.12 10.40 10.46
CA ARG A 30 -22.05 10.80 11.52
C ARG A 30 -23.53 10.62 11.15
N LYS A 31 -23.87 10.79 9.86
CA LYS A 31 -25.24 10.61 9.36
C LYS A 31 -25.65 9.15 9.20
N ASN A 32 -24.76 8.32 8.65
CA ASN A 32 -25.10 6.99 8.17
C ASN A 32 -24.66 5.85 9.08
N LEU A 33 -23.75 6.12 10.02
CA LEU A 33 -23.15 5.12 10.90
C LEU A 33 -23.46 5.42 12.38
N GLY A 34 -23.00 4.54 13.28
CA GLY A 34 -23.18 4.74 14.71
C GLY A 34 -22.41 5.94 15.24
N TYR A 35 -23.09 6.89 15.89
CA TYR A 35 -22.48 8.09 16.45
C TYR A 35 -21.37 7.80 17.48
N ARG A 36 -21.41 6.64 18.13
CA ARG A 36 -20.41 6.22 19.13
C ARG A 36 -19.02 5.93 18.53
N HIS A 37 -18.92 5.80 17.22
CA HIS A 37 -17.63 5.61 16.58
C HIS A 37 -16.74 6.83 16.79
N GLU A 38 -15.46 6.57 17.05
CA GLU A 38 -14.43 7.59 17.16
C GLU A 38 -13.89 7.91 15.77
N ILE A 39 -13.62 9.18 15.50
CA ILE A 39 -12.93 9.61 14.28
C ILE A 39 -11.62 10.25 14.70
N CYS A 40 -10.51 9.68 14.24
CA CYS A 40 -9.16 10.17 14.47
C CYS A 40 -8.62 10.75 13.17
N ILE A 41 -8.40 12.07 13.14
CA ILE A 41 -7.90 12.78 11.97
C ILE A 41 -6.45 13.18 12.21
N ALA A 42 -5.60 13.02 11.21
CA ALA A 42 -4.28 13.62 11.19
C ALA A 42 -4.22 14.68 10.10
N ASP A 43 -3.95 15.92 10.51
CA ASP A 43 -3.68 17.02 9.57
C ASP A 43 -2.19 17.05 9.23
N ASP A 44 -1.86 16.75 7.99
CA ASP A 44 -0.49 16.65 7.51
C ASP A 44 -0.01 17.98 6.88
N ALA A 45 0.17 19.00 7.69
CA ALA A 45 0.64 20.33 7.28
C ALA A 45 -0.25 20.99 6.21
N SER A 46 -1.57 20.88 6.37
CA SER A 46 -2.52 21.53 5.46
C SER A 46 -2.53 23.04 5.58
N THR A 47 -2.84 23.71 4.47
CA THR A 47 -2.96 25.17 4.38
C THR A 47 -4.38 25.64 4.05
N ASP A 48 -5.35 24.71 4.04
CA ASP A 48 -6.74 24.95 3.62
C ASP A 48 -7.73 25.11 4.78
N GLY A 49 -7.23 25.24 6.03
CA GLY A 49 -8.07 25.38 7.20
C GLY A 49 -8.54 24.06 7.83
N THR A 50 -7.93 22.94 7.47
CA THR A 50 -8.31 21.60 7.99
C THR A 50 -8.23 21.55 9.52
N ALA A 51 -7.10 21.93 10.13
CA ALA A 51 -6.93 21.86 11.58
C ALA A 51 -7.96 22.71 12.32
N GLU A 52 -8.18 23.94 11.87
CA GLU A 52 -9.13 24.86 12.44
C GLU A 52 -10.57 24.33 12.39
N TRP A 53 -10.94 23.74 11.27
CA TRP A 53 -12.28 23.14 11.13
C TRP A 53 -12.46 21.95 12.07
N VAL A 54 -11.50 21.03 12.15
CA VAL A 54 -11.59 19.86 13.04
C VAL A 54 -11.66 20.30 14.50
N LEU A 55 -10.82 21.23 14.92
CA LEU A 55 -10.83 21.77 16.29
C LEU A 55 -12.18 22.41 16.64
N ALA A 56 -12.82 23.09 15.68
CA ALA A 56 -14.15 23.63 15.86
C ALA A 56 -15.22 22.53 16.02
N GLN A 57 -15.13 21.46 15.24
CA GLN A 57 -16.03 20.31 15.37
C GLN A 57 -15.87 19.57 16.69
N MET A 58 -14.67 19.47 17.22
CA MET A 58 -14.38 18.81 18.51
C MET A 58 -15.10 19.48 19.69
N LYS A 59 -15.50 20.74 19.58
CA LYS A 59 -16.32 21.40 20.60
C LYS A 59 -17.72 20.77 20.73
N ARG A 60 -18.22 20.21 19.66
CA ARG A 60 -19.57 19.60 19.57
C ARG A 60 -19.53 18.09 19.56
N ASP A 61 -18.46 17.50 19.04
CA ASP A 61 -18.29 16.07 18.89
C ASP A 61 -17.15 15.57 19.79
N LYS A 62 -17.51 14.85 20.85
CA LYS A 62 -16.56 14.31 21.82
C LYS A 62 -15.86 13.03 21.37
N ASN A 63 -16.31 12.45 20.27
CA ASN A 63 -15.73 11.27 19.65
C ASN A 63 -14.89 11.62 18.41
N LEU A 64 -14.38 12.83 18.36
CA LEU A 64 -13.48 13.34 17.31
C LEU A 64 -12.18 13.84 17.96
N ASN A 65 -11.07 13.43 17.41
CA ASN A 65 -9.75 13.94 17.83
C ASN A 65 -8.86 14.25 16.62
N ILE A 66 -7.77 14.96 16.85
CA ILE A 66 -6.84 15.36 15.79
C ILE A 66 -5.40 15.29 16.27
N HIS A 67 -4.54 14.77 15.38
CA HIS A 67 -3.10 14.97 15.42
C HIS A 67 -2.72 16.02 14.38
N ILE A 68 -1.93 17.04 14.77
CA ILE A 68 -1.52 18.12 13.88
C ILE A 68 -0.02 18.03 13.62
N ASN A 69 0.34 17.77 12.36
CA ASN A 69 1.68 18.03 11.87
C ASN A 69 1.75 19.48 11.39
N LYS A 70 2.49 20.33 12.10
CA LYS A 70 2.60 21.75 11.77
C LYS A 70 3.46 22.04 10.54
N GLY A 71 4.18 21.04 10.05
CA GLY A 71 5.08 21.19 8.91
C GLY A 71 6.44 21.79 9.30
N PRO A 72 7.20 22.36 8.32
CA PRO A 72 6.78 22.61 6.93
C PRO A 72 6.62 21.34 6.09
N ASP A 73 7.32 20.26 6.44
CA ASP A 73 7.31 19.03 5.65
C ASP A 73 6.16 18.11 6.02
N ARG A 74 5.61 17.45 5.01
CA ARG A 74 4.62 16.39 5.21
C ARG A 74 5.28 15.14 5.80
N LEU A 75 4.55 14.43 6.65
CA LEU A 75 4.96 13.11 7.17
C LEU A 75 4.43 11.95 6.29
N GLY A 76 3.29 12.16 5.66
CA GLY A 76 2.60 11.17 4.85
C GLY A 76 1.76 10.18 5.65
N HIS A 77 0.84 9.54 4.96
CA HIS A 77 -0.12 8.64 5.62
C HIS A 77 0.52 7.35 6.14
N THR A 78 1.63 6.89 5.58
CA THR A 78 2.37 5.72 6.12
C THR A 78 2.71 5.91 7.60
N ILE A 79 3.20 7.08 7.97
CA ILE A 79 3.53 7.42 9.37
C ILE A 79 2.27 7.77 10.16
N LEU A 80 1.36 8.53 9.57
CA LEU A 80 0.22 9.11 10.28
C LEU A 80 -0.87 8.09 10.60
N TYR A 81 -1.05 7.04 9.80
CA TYR A 81 -1.91 5.93 10.18
C TYR A 81 -1.50 5.34 11.54
N ASP A 82 -0.22 5.03 11.67
CA ASP A 82 0.31 4.40 12.89
C ASP A 82 0.29 5.35 14.08
N THR A 83 0.59 6.63 13.86
CA THR A 83 0.48 7.66 14.90
C THR A 83 -0.95 7.72 15.45
N LEU A 84 -1.95 7.75 14.59
CA LEU A 84 -3.35 7.79 15.00
C LEU A 84 -3.78 6.50 15.72
N ILE A 85 -3.38 5.36 15.21
CA ILE A 85 -3.73 4.06 15.81
C ILE A 85 -3.08 3.90 17.19
N ASN A 86 -1.80 4.22 17.30
CA ASN A 86 -1.03 3.98 18.53
C ASN A 86 -1.27 5.03 19.61
N ASP A 87 -1.43 6.30 19.23
CA ASP A 87 -1.41 7.42 20.18
C ASP A 87 -2.80 8.06 20.38
N TYR A 88 -3.76 7.86 19.50
CA TYR A 88 -5.06 8.53 19.53
C TYR A 88 -6.26 7.60 19.63
N ALA A 89 -6.27 6.51 18.87
CA ALA A 89 -7.41 5.59 18.84
C ALA A 89 -7.66 4.94 20.21
N THR A 90 -8.85 5.12 20.74
CA THR A 90 -9.22 4.60 22.08
C THR A 90 -10.01 3.30 22.02
N ASN A 91 -10.55 2.93 20.85
CA ASN A 91 -11.31 1.69 20.68
C ASN A 91 -10.40 0.52 20.31
N ASP A 92 -10.87 -0.70 20.57
CA ASP A 92 -10.15 -1.93 20.23
C ASP A 92 -10.12 -2.25 18.74
N ILE A 93 -11.00 -1.62 17.97
CA ILE A 93 -11.13 -1.81 16.52
C ILE A 93 -10.77 -0.51 15.83
N VAL A 94 -9.90 -0.59 14.83
CA VAL A 94 -9.51 0.55 13.99
C VAL A 94 -9.90 0.27 12.54
N MET A 95 -10.20 1.33 11.79
CA MET A 95 -10.50 1.24 10.36
C MET A 95 -9.66 2.27 9.60
N ILE A 96 -8.81 1.80 8.71
CA ILE A 96 -8.12 2.66 7.75
C ILE A 96 -9.17 3.22 6.78
N TYR A 97 -9.24 4.54 6.70
CA TYR A 97 -10.31 5.24 5.99
C TYR A 97 -9.77 6.49 5.29
N HIS A 98 -10.06 6.62 3.99
CA HIS A 98 -9.58 7.78 3.25
C HIS A 98 -10.48 9.01 3.47
N ALA A 99 -9.88 10.20 3.34
CA ALA A 99 -10.59 11.46 3.53
C ALA A 99 -11.65 11.75 2.45
N ASP A 100 -11.57 11.06 1.30
CA ASP A 100 -12.48 11.21 0.17
C ASP A 100 -13.47 10.03 0.04
N MET A 101 -13.80 9.38 1.15
CA MET A 101 -14.78 8.29 1.22
C MET A 101 -16.05 8.72 1.93
N TYR A 102 -17.18 8.43 1.31
CA TYR A 102 -18.52 8.58 1.89
C TYR A 102 -18.98 7.24 2.45
N ALA A 103 -19.28 7.21 3.73
CA ALA A 103 -19.81 6.01 4.38
C ALA A 103 -21.28 5.80 3.99
N CYS A 104 -21.57 4.72 3.29
CA CYS A 104 -22.94 4.35 2.98
C CYS A 104 -23.66 3.80 4.22
N PRO A 105 -25.01 3.89 4.29
CA PRO A 105 -25.74 3.39 5.45
C PRO A 105 -25.41 1.95 5.81
N ASN A 106 -25.21 1.68 7.10
CA ASN A 106 -24.92 0.37 7.68
C ASN A 106 -23.55 -0.24 7.29
N MET A 107 -22.66 0.51 6.66
CA MET A 107 -21.34 0.00 6.33
C MET A 107 -20.62 -0.57 7.55
N ASP A 108 -20.67 0.13 8.68
CA ASP A 108 -20.08 -0.30 9.95
C ASP A 108 -20.65 -1.64 10.46
N VAL A 109 -21.95 -1.78 10.45
CA VAL A 109 -22.65 -3.00 10.90
C VAL A 109 -22.23 -4.19 10.06
N GLU A 110 -22.19 -4.03 8.74
CA GLU A 110 -21.84 -5.11 7.82
C GLU A 110 -20.37 -5.52 7.91
N VAL A 111 -19.47 -4.57 8.13
CA VAL A 111 -18.04 -4.85 8.36
C VAL A 111 -17.86 -5.55 9.71
N LEU A 112 -18.45 -5.01 10.78
CA LEU A 112 -18.31 -5.56 12.13
C LEU A 112 -18.92 -6.95 12.28
N LYS A 113 -19.91 -7.30 11.49
CA LYS A 113 -20.54 -8.62 11.44
C LYS A 113 -19.52 -9.74 11.17
N HIS A 114 -18.51 -9.46 10.37
CA HIS A 114 -17.49 -10.43 9.98
C HIS A 114 -16.17 -10.27 10.75
N LEU A 115 -16.03 -9.23 11.56
CA LEU A 115 -14.77 -8.93 12.22
C LEU A 115 -14.57 -9.76 13.48
N GLU A 116 -13.48 -10.50 13.48
CA GLU A 116 -12.95 -11.25 14.62
C GLU A 116 -11.44 -11.06 14.69
N ARG A 117 -10.82 -11.43 15.82
CA ARG A 117 -9.36 -11.42 15.92
C ARG A 117 -8.75 -12.37 14.88
N GLY A 118 -7.67 -11.92 14.24
CA GLY A 118 -7.04 -12.64 13.14
C GLY A 118 -7.71 -12.44 11.79
N LYS A 119 -8.68 -11.52 11.69
CA LYS A 119 -9.36 -11.18 10.43
C LYS A 119 -9.17 -9.72 10.08
N VAL A 120 -9.10 -9.43 8.79
CA VAL A 120 -9.10 -8.08 8.23
C VAL A 120 -10.33 -7.99 7.31
N VAL A 121 -11.23 -7.06 7.61
CA VAL A 121 -12.50 -6.95 6.91
C VAL A 121 -12.60 -5.61 6.18
N SER A 122 -12.81 -5.65 4.87
CA SER A 122 -13.00 -4.46 4.05
C SER A 122 -14.43 -4.32 3.55
N ALA A 123 -14.86 -3.06 3.38
CA ALA A 123 -16.06 -2.70 2.65
C ALA A 123 -15.79 -2.73 1.14
N THR A 124 -16.86 -2.70 0.35
CA THR A 124 -16.76 -2.59 -1.11
C THR A 124 -16.87 -1.13 -1.53
N ARG A 125 -16.01 -0.73 -2.46
CA ARG A 125 -15.97 0.62 -3.00
C ARG A 125 -16.89 0.75 -4.20
N ILE A 126 -17.65 1.84 -4.23
CA ILE A 126 -18.33 2.36 -5.41
C ILE A 126 -17.54 3.60 -5.84
N GLU A 127 -17.09 3.64 -7.08
CA GLU A 127 -16.21 4.69 -7.59
C GLU A 127 -16.71 5.24 -8.93
N PRO A 128 -16.51 6.54 -9.22
CA PRO A 128 -16.67 7.02 -10.60
C PRO A 128 -15.65 6.35 -11.52
N PRO A 129 -15.94 6.22 -12.83
CA PRO A 129 -15.10 5.45 -13.76
C PRO A 129 -13.83 6.20 -14.16
N LEU A 130 -12.96 6.51 -13.20
CA LEU A 130 -11.67 7.18 -13.36
C LEU A 130 -10.50 6.20 -13.46
N HIS A 131 -10.65 5.02 -12.91
CA HIS A 131 -9.71 3.91 -13.02
C HIS A 131 -10.35 2.74 -13.77
N PRO A 132 -9.54 1.84 -14.35
CA PRO A 132 -10.09 0.64 -15.00
C PRO A 132 -11.01 -0.16 -14.08
N ASP A 133 -12.02 -0.78 -14.66
CA ASP A 133 -12.94 -1.69 -13.95
C ASP A 133 -12.20 -2.91 -13.42
N GLY A 134 -12.76 -3.51 -12.39
CA GLY A 134 -12.27 -4.73 -11.77
C GLY A 134 -13.35 -5.42 -10.94
N PRO A 135 -13.20 -6.74 -10.70
CA PRO A 135 -14.21 -7.50 -9.95
C PRO A 135 -14.27 -7.16 -8.46
N GLU A 136 -13.34 -6.34 -7.95
CA GLU A 136 -13.25 -5.97 -6.54
C GLU A 136 -14.01 -4.70 -6.17
N LYS A 137 -14.60 -4.02 -7.15
CA LYS A 137 -15.28 -2.74 -6.95
C LYS A 137 -16.45 -2.57 -7.92
N ILE A 138 -17.19 -1.49 -7.75
CA ILE A 138 -18.34 -1.12 -8.57
C ILE A 138 -18.07 0.25 -9.18
N LEU A 139 -18.15 0.36 -10.49
CA LEU A 139 -18.01 1.65 -11.18
C LEU A 139 -19.38 2.23 -11.52
N VAL A 140 -19.76 3.28 -10.80
CA VAL A 140 -20.94 4.11 -11.09
C VAL A 140 -20.61 5.55 -10.73
N ASP A 141 -20.95 6.47 -11.61
CA ASP A 141 -20.72 7.90 -11.40
C ASP A 141 -21.88 8.53 -10.61
N PHE A 142 -21.64 8.78 -9.32
CA PHE A 142 -22.52 9.59 -8.46
C PHE A 142 -21.90 10.95 -8.14
N GLY A 143 -20.91 11.37 -8.91
CA GLY A 143 -20.20 12.64 -8.76
C GLY A 143 -18.71 12.45 -8.54
N ILE A 144 -17.95 13.47 -8.94
CA ILE A 144 -16.48 13.52 -8.75
C ILE A 144 -16.06 14.61 -7.76
N GLU A 145 -17.02 15.39 -7.28
CA GLU A 145 -16.82 16.46 -6.31
C GLU A 145 -17.98 16.44 -5.29
N PRO A 146 -17.77 16.85 -4.02
CA PRO A 146 -18.85 16.92 -3.03
C PRO A 146 -20.03 17.78 -3.46
N GLU A 147 -19.78 18.84 -4.20
CA GLU A 147 -20.79 19.79 -4.66
C GLU A 147 -21.75 19.20 -5.70
N GLU A 148 -21.32 18.19 -6.43
CA GLU A 148 -22.14 17.49 -7.44
C GLU A 148 -22.55 16.08 -7.01
N PHE A 149 -22.29 15.71 -5.78
CA PHE A 149 -22.56 14.36 -5.28
C PHE A 149 -24.05 14.05 -5.30
N ASP A 150 -24.43 13.02 -6.06
CA ASP A 150 -25.81 12.52 -6.18
C ASP A 150 -26.12 11.52 -5.07
N GLU A 151 -26.40 12.02 -3.88
CA GLU A 151 -26.73 11.19 -2.72
C GLU A 151 -28.01 10.37 -2.92
N LEU A 152 -29.03 10.98 -3.54
CA LEU A 152 -30.30 10.29 -3.81
C LEU A 152 -30.12 9.14 -4.78
N GLY A 153 -29.40 9.38 -5.87
CA GLY A 153 -29.08 8.34 -6.85
C GLY A 153 -28.30 7.19 -6.23
N LEU A 154 -27.32 7.49 -5.37
CA LEU A 154 -26.59 6.47 -4.64
C LEU A 154 -27.51 5.66 -3.70
N MET A 155 -28.41 6.31 -2.97
CA MET A 155 -29.34 5.63 -2.08
C MET A 155 -30.31 4.73 -2.84
N GLU A 156 -30.81 5.16 -3.99
CA GLU A 156 -31.65 4.34 -4.88
C GLU A 156 -30.88 3.12 -5.39
N PHE A 157 -29.64 3.34 -5.85
CA PHE A 157 -28.76 2.27 -6.29
C PHE A 157 -28.52 1.22 -5.20
N LEU A 158 -28.30 1.63 -3.96
CA LEU A 158 -28.08 0.73 -2.84
C LEU A 158 -29.32 -0.04 -2.41
N ARG A 159 -30.51 0.42 -2.78
CA ARG A 159 -31.78 -0.30 -2.53
C ARG A 159 -32.13 -1.31 -3.60
N ASP A 160 -31.45 -1.30 -4.74
CA ASP A 160 -31.69 -2.26 -5.81
C ASP A 160 -31.32 -3.67 -5.32
N ASP A 161 -32.28 -4.61 -5.42
CA ASP A 161 -32.12 -6.01 -4.98
C ASP A 161 -30.96 -6.72 -5.65
N LYS A 162 -30.53 -6.27 -6.84
CA LYS A 162 -29.34 -6.80 -7.53
C LYS A 162 -28.04 -6.53 -6.80
N MET A 163 -28.02 -5.48 -5.96
CA MET A 163 -26.86 -5.15 -5.12
C MET A 163 -26.80 -6.03 -3.88
N HIS A 164 -27.91 -6.60 -3.48
CA HIS A 164 -28.05 -7.45 -2.30
C HIS A 164 -28.08 -8.93 -2.68
N SER A 165 -27.08 -9.38 -3.47
CA SER A 165 -26.85 -10.83 -3.52
C SER A 165 -26.50 -11.27 -2.09
N GLU A 166 -27.37 -12.10 -1.52
CA GLU A 166 -27.28 -12.53 -0.13
C GLU A 166 -25.86 -13.02 0.19
N ASP A 167 -25.23 -12.39 1.18
CA ASP A 167 -23.98 -12.77 1.80
C ASP A 167 -22.76 -12.94 0.86
N LYS A 168 -22.70 -12.21 -0.27
CA LYS A 168 -21.53 -12.24 -1.12
C LYS A 168 -20.31 -11.76 -0.36
N LEU A 169 -19.30 -12.62 -0.26
CA LEU A 169 -18.00 -12.33 0.32
C LEU A 169 -16.90 -12.65 -0.71
N THR A 170 -15.88 -11.81 -0.76
CA THR A 170 -14.63 -12.08 -1.47
C THR A 170 -13.47 -11.95 -0.48
N ASN A 171 -12.28 -12.33 -0.88
CA ASN A 171 -11.11 -12.34 0.01
C ASN A 171 -10.03 -11.33 -0.41
N GLY A 172 -10.39 -10.32 -1.18
CA GLY A 172 -9.52 -9.20 -1.49
C GLY A 172 -9.41 -8.23 -0.32
N ILE A 173 -8.47 -7.33 -0.40
CA ILE A 173 -8.27 -6.29 0.59
C ILE A 173 -7.88 -4.96 -0.04
N PHE A 174 -8.60 -3.91 0.31
CA PHE A 174 -8.28 -2.53 0.02
C PHE A 174 -9.01 -1.62 1.03
N ALA A 175 -8.56 -0.39 1.19
CA ALA A 175 -9.25 0.57 2.05
C ALA A 175 -10.70 0.82 1.57
N PRO A 176 -11.69 0.96 2.50
CA PRO A 176 -11.51 0.95 3.94
C PRO A 176 -11.48 -0.48 4.50
N TRP A 177 -10.60 -0.72 5.44
CA TRP A 177 -10.50 -2.02 6.10
C TRP A 177 -10.37 -1.87 7.62
N ALA A 178 -11.00 -2.79 8.34
CA ALA A 178 -11.01 -2.83 9.79
C ALA A 178 -10.25 -4.03 10.32
N ILE A 179 -9.65 -3.84 11.48
CA ILE A 179 -8.87 -4.84 12.20
C ILE A 179 -8.92 -4.55 13.71
N TYR A 180 -8.75 -5.55 14.54
CA TYR A 180 -8.45 -5.30 15.94
C TYR A 180 -7.08 -4.61 16.09
N LYS A 181 -7.03 -3.57 16.90
CA LYS A 181 -5.81 -2.75 17.09
C LYS A 181 -4.61 -3.58 17.53
N ASP A 182 -4.81 -4.54 18.42
CA ASP A 182 -3.72 -5.41 18.88
C ASP A 182 -3.20 -6.37 17.78
N ASP A 183 -4.05 -6.81 16.86
CA ASP A 183 -3.62 -7.55 15.68
C ASP A 183 -2.75 -6.71 14.76
N PHE A 184 -3.13 -5.44 14.53
CA PHE A 184 -2.34 -4.48 13.77
C PHE A 184 -0.98 -4.22 14.43
N GLN A 185 -0.97 -4.02 15.74
CA GLN A 185 0.24 -3.72 16.50
C GLN A 185 1.18 -4.91 16.61
N ARG A 186 0.65 -6.14 16.64
CA ARG A 186 1.42 -7.37 16.78
C ARG A 186 2.43 -7.56 15.65
N ILE A 187 2.11 -7.15 14.44
CA ILE A 187 3.01 -7.24 13.29
C ILE A 187 3.82 -5.96 13.08
N GLY A 188 3.73 -5.00 14.00
CA GLY A 188 4.49 -3.75 13.96
C GLY A 188 3.88 -2.63 13.12
N GLY A 189 2.61 -2.73 12.72
CA GLY A 189 1.94 -1.71 11.93
C GLY A 189 2.50 -1.56 10.51
N HIS A 190 2.37 -0.37 9.92
CA HIS A 190 2.96 -0.08 8.62
C HIS A 190 4.47 0.06 8.69
N ASP A 191 5.13 -0.28 7.60
CA ASP A 191 6.58 -0.16 7.49
C ASP A 191 7.00 1.25 7.09
N PRO A 192 7.74 2.01 7.96
CA PRO A 192 8.22 3.34 7.63
C PRO A 192 9.17 3.41 6.42
N LEU A 193 9.64 2.25 5.94
CA LEU A 193 10.42 2.15 4.71
C LEU A 193 9.75 2.85 3.52
N TYR A 194 8.42 2.87 3.52
CA TYR A 194 7.61 3.43 2.43
C TYR A 194 7.12 4.86 2.67
N ALA A 195 7.53 5.48 3.75
CA ALA A 195 7.14 6.87 4.01
C ALA A 195 7.64 7.82 2.91
N PRO A 196 6.86 8.83 2.54
CA PRO A 196 5.58 9.23 3.08
C PRO A 196 4.39 8.42 2.57
N GLN A 197 4.51 7.72 1.44
CA GLN A 197 3.40 6.95 0.84
C GLN A 197 3.90 6.00 -0.26
N SER A 198 2.99 5.17 -0.74
CA SER A 198 3.14 4.18 -1.81
C SER A 198 3.79 2.88 -1.34
N LYS A 199 3.14 1.77 -1.66
CA LYS A 199 3.52 0.37 -1.33
C LYS A 199 3.39 -0.02 0.15
N GLU A 200 3.10 0.91 1.05
CA GLU A 200 2.85 0.61 2.46
C GLU A 200 1.67 -0.35 2.66
N ASP A 201 0.62 -0.18 1.86
CA ASP A 201 -0.56 -1.04 1.86
C ASP A 201 -0.24 -2.45 1.36
N SER A 202 0.39 -2.57 0.21
CA SER A 202 0.80 -3.86 -0.35
C SER A 202 1.73 -4.63 0.60
N ASP A 203 2.63 -3.92 1.25
CA ASP A 203 3.54 -4.50 2.26
C ASP A 203 2.78 -5.05 3.47
N ILE A 204 1.88 -4.26 4.06
CA ILE A 204 1.14 -4.71 5.25
C ILE A 204 0.19 -5.84 4.90
N PHE A 205 -0.42 -5.83 3.71
CA PHE A 205 -1.29 -6.92 3.27
C PHE A 205 -0.52 -8.24 3.09
N ASN A 206 0.69 -8.18 2.55
CA ASN A 206 1.58 -9.34 2.49
C ASN A 206 1.87 -9.89 3.90
N ARG A 207 2.16 -8.99 4.84
CA ARG A 207 2.48 -9.38 6.23
C ARG A 207 1.28 -9.94 6.97
N PHE A 208 0.08 -9.41 6.76
CA PHE A 208 -1.15 -10.00 7.30
C PHE A 208 -1.35 -11.42 6.77
N LYS A 209 -1.17 -11.62 5.46
CA LYS A 209 -1.30 -12.95 4.86
C LYS A 209 -0.30 -13.94 5.43
N LEU A 210 0.98 -13.57 5.53
CA LEU A 210 2.01 -14.43 6.10
C LEU A 210 1.79 -14.72 7.58
N ALA A 211 1.20 -13.78 8.33
CA ALA A 211 0.81 -13.98 9.72
C ALA A 211 -0.40 -14.89 9.90
N GLY A 212 -1.03 -15.34 8.82
CA GLY A 212 -2.19 -16.22 8.86
C GLY A 212 -3.53 -15.50 9.04
N TYR A 213 -3.58 -14.19 8.83
CA TYR A 213 -4.83 -13.44 8.93
C TYR A 213 -5.72 -13.73 7.73
N GLU A 214 -7.02 -13.85 7.99
CA GLU A 214 -8.04 -14.04 6.96
C GLU A 214 -8.53 -12.70 6.44
N PHE A 215 -8.65 -12.56 5.11
CA PHE A 215 -9.23 -11.38 4.47
C PHE A 215 -10.68 -11.63 4.09
N ILE A 216 -11.54 -10.68 4.43
CA ILE A 216 -12.95 -10.70 4.06
C ILE A 216 -13.31 -9.34 3.48
N GLN A 217 -13.78 -9.34 2.23
CA GLN A 217 -14.45 -8.18 1.64
C GLN A 217 -15.94 -8.45 1.65
N THR A 218 -16.70 -7.61 2.37
CA THR A 218 -18.17 -7.71 2.37
C THR A 218 -18.78 -6.89 1.24
N TRP A 219 -19.70 -7.51 0.50
CA TRP A 219 -20.49 -6.87 -0.56
C TRP A 219 -21.86 -6.39 -0.05
N GLN A 220 -21.98 -6.21 1.26
CA GLN A 220 -23.15 -5.60 1.92
C GLN A 220 -22.80 -4.26 2.59
N GLY A 221 -21.53 -3.98 2.83
CA GLY A 221 -21.05 -2.72 3.35
C GLY A 221 -20.32 -1.94 2.26
N PHE A 222 -20.75 -0.69 2.02
CA PHE A 222 -20.25 0.12 0.91
C PHE A 222 -19.73 1.47 1.36
N VAL A 223 -18.76 1.98 0.58
CA VAL A 223 -18.37 3.38 0.59
C VAL A 223 -18.43 3.92 -0.84
N TYR A 224 -18.72 5.21 -0.99
CA TYR A 224 -18.50 5.91 -2.26
C TYR A 224 -17.16 6.63 -2.19
N HIS A 225 -16.23 6.23 -3.03
CA HIS A 225 -14.88 6.74 -3.04
C HIS A 225 -14.67 7.63 -4.26
N MET A 226 -14.47 8.93 -4.06
CA MET A 226 -14.29 9.85 -5.19
C MET A 226 -13.01 9.57 -5.96
N THR A 227 -11.99 9.06 -5.30
CA THR A 227 -10.69 8.73 -5.87
C THR A 227 -9.99 9.88 -6.58
N CYS A 228 -8.74 9.71 -6.98
CA CYS A 228 -7.95 10.72 -7.71
C CYS A 228 -7.89 12.09 -7.00
N ARG A 229 -7.75 12.07 -5.68
CA ARG A 229 -7.59 13.27 -4.85
C ARG A 229 -6.26 13.24 -4.11
N GLY A 230 -5.76 14.41 -3.73
CA GLY A 230 -4.52 14.54 -2.99
C GLY A 230 -3.29 14.78 -3.86
N SER A 231 -2.12 14.56 -3.29
CA SER A 231 -0.83 14.94 -3.91
C SER A 231 -0.42 14.10 -5.12
N ARG A 232 -1.05 12.94 -5.33
CA ARG A 232 -0.74 12.05 -6.45
C ARG A 232 -1.03 12.69 -7.80
N PHE A 233 -2.14 13.40 -7.91
CA PHE A 233 -2.61 13.96 -9.18
C PHE A 233 -2.46 15.46 -9.21
N LYS A 234 -1.93 15.98 -10.31
CA LYS A 234 -1.72 17.41 -10.50
C LYS A 234 -3.03 18.17 -10.67
N ASP A 235 -3.87 17.71 -11.58
CA ASP A 235 -5.07 18.40 -11.99
C ASP A 235 -6.38 17.68 -11.61
N GLY A 236 -6.27 16.41 -11.22
CA GLY A 236 -7.40 15.63 -10.72
C GLY A 236 -8.41 15.20 -11.78
N ALA A 237 -9.60 14.84 -11.32
CA ALA A 237 -10.70 14.39 -12.17
C ALA A 237 -11.49 15.56 -12.73
N MET A 238 -11.93 15.44 -13.99
CA MET A 238 -12.71 16.43 -14.70
C MET A 238 -13.84 15.79 -15.50
N ARG A 239 -14.79 16.62 -15.97
CA ARG A 239 -15.84 16.22 -16.90
C ARG A 239 -15.62 16.84 -18.25
N ASN A 240 -15.87 16.08 -19.32
CA ASN A 240 -15.95 16.64 -20.67
C ASN A 240 -17.34 17.30 -20.90
N PRO A 241 -17.54 18.00 -22.03
CA PRO A 241 -18.84 18.61 -22.32
C PRO A 241 -20.02 17.64 -22.41
N ALA A 242 -19.77 16.34 -22.66
CA ALA A 242 -20.79 15.30 -22.66
C ALA A 242 -21.08 14.75 -21.24
N GLY A 243 -20.40 15.27 -20.20
CA GLY A 243 -20.56 14.85 -18.81
C GLY A 243 -19.76 13.63 -18.40
N GLN A 244 -18.97 13.05 -19.29
CA GLN A 244 -18.13 11.90 -18.99
C GLN A 244 -16.93 12.31 -18.14
N VAL A 245 -16.59 11.48 -17.16
CA VAL A 245 -15.45 11.72 -16.28
C VAL A 245 -14.15 11.20 -16.89
N PHE A 246 -13.07 11.94 -16.65
CA PHE A 246 -11.73 11.56 -17.07
C PHE A 246 -10.68 12.19 -16.16
N MET A 247 -9.46 11.65 -16.20
CA MET A 247 -8.33 12.25 -15.52
C MET A 247 -7.70 13.33 -16.39
N ASN A 248 -7.60 14.54 -15.86
CA ASN A 248 -6.86 15.62 -16.50
C ASN A 248 -5.43 15.64 -15.98
N GLY A 249 -4.50 15.44 -16.89
CA GLY A 249 -3.09 15.39 -16.55
C GLY A 249 -2.62 14.03 -16.04
N ARG A 250 -1.36 14.01 -15.62
CA ARG A 250 -0.69 12.82 -15.09
C ARG A 250 -0.42 12.98 -13.59
N GLU A 251 0.03 11.91 -12.98
CA GLU A 251 0.54 11.95 -11.63
C GLU A 251 1.62 13.02 -11.48
N SER A 252 1.68 13.66 -10.32
CA SER A 252 2.69 14.66 -10.01
C SER A 252 4.10 14.06 -10.06
N SER A 253 5.09 14.87 -10.42
CA SER A 253 6.49 14.45 -10.43
C SER A 253 6.97 14.01 -9.05
N GLU A 254 6.50 14.66 -7.99
CA GLU A 254 6.78 14.29 -6.61
C GLU A 254 6.27 12.88 -6.29
N TRP A 255 5.03 12.58 -6.66
CA TRP A 255 4.47 11.25 -6.43
C TRP A 255 5.19 10.17 -7.24
N LEU A 256 5.52 10.46 -8.51
CA LEU A 256 6.26 9.51 -9.36
C LEU A 256 7.61 9.17 -8.76
N ALA A 257 8.35 10.17 -8.27
CA ALA A 257 9.64 9.95 -7.62
C ALA A 257 9.48 9.12 -6.34
N GLN A 258 8.47 9.43 -5.52
CA GLN A 258 8.18 8.69 -4.29
C GLN A 258 7.75 7.24 -4.60
N ASN A 259 6.89 7.05 -5.59
CA ASN A 259 6.46 5.72 -6.01
C ASN A 259 7.64 4.87 -6.50
N LEU A 260 8.57 5.47 -7.23
CA LEU A 260 9.78 4.77 -7.69
C LEU A 260 10.64 4.33 -6.50
N ARG A 261 10.88 5.21 -5.52
CA ARG A 261 11.62 4.86 -4.29
C ARG A 261 10.95 3.71 -3.53
N SER A 262 9.65 3.81 -3.32
CA SER A 262 8.88 2.79 -2.62
C SER A 262 8.85 1.46 -3.37
N THR A 263 8.74 1.49 -4.71
CA THR A 263 8.79 0.29 -5.54
C THR A 263 10.15 -0.40 -5.42
N ARG A 264 11.24 0.34 -5.49
CA ARG A 264 12.60 -0.21 -5.33
C ARG A 264 12.78 -0.81 -3.93
N ASN A 265 12.30 -0.14 -2.90
CA ASN A 265 12.35 -0.65 -1.53
C ASN A 265 11.47 -1.88 -1.32
N PHE A 266 10.33 -1.96 -1.97
CA PHE A 266 9.48 -3.14 -1.95
C PHE A 266 10.22 -4.36 -2.56
N ILE A 267 10.87 -4.17 -3.70
CA ILE A 267 11.66 -5.22 -4.35
C ILE A 267 12.84 -5.64 -3.47
N ARG A 268 13.56 -4.69 -2.87
CA ARG A 268 14.65 -4.99 -1.93
C ARG A 268 14.19 -5.86 -0.77
N LYS A 269 13.03 -5.53 -0.20
CA LYS A 269 12.48 -6.25 0.94
C LYS A 269 11.92 -7.61 0.55
N TRP A 270 11.09 -7.66 -0.50
CA TRP A 270 10.33 -8.85 -0.85
C TRP A 270 10.96 -9.73 -1.93
N GLY A 271 11.80 -9.17 -2.78
CA GLY A 271 12.44 -9.87 -3.89
C GLY A 271 11.60 -9.97 -5.16
N HIS A 272 10.44 -9.31 -5.18
CA HIS A 272 9.52 -9.29 -6.32
C HIS A 272 8.71 -8.00 -6.32
N MET A 273 8.01 -7.73 -7.41
CA MET A 273 7.06 -6.63 -7.48
C MET A 273 5.74 -7.01 -6.78
N VAL A 274 4.92 -6.02 -6.44
CA VAL A 274 3.59 -6.25 -5.88
C VAL A 274 2.80 -7.20 -6.77
N LYS A 275 2.21 -8.23 -6.16
CA LYS A 275 1.35 -9.22 -6.82
C LYS A 275 0.07 -9.43 -6.04
N HIS A 276 -1.02 -9.53 -6.77
CA HIS A 276 -2.34 -9.88 -6.24
C HIS A 276 -3.16 -10.56 -7.33
N ASP A 277 -4.23 -11.23 -6.94
CA ASP A 277 -5.20 -11.77 -7.89
C ASP A 277 -6.20 -10.69 -8.37
N SER A 278 -7.21 -11.09 -9.12
CA SER A 278 -8.21 -10.18 -9.69
C SER A 278 -9.08 -9.46 -8.65
N VAL A 279 -9.23 -10.03 -7.47
CA VAL A 279 -10.00 -9.44 -6.36
C VAL A 279 -9.11 -8.73 -5.34
N LEU A 280 -7.85 -8.47 -5.65
CA LEU A 280 -6.83 -7.84 -4.80
C LEU A 280 -6.42 -8.69 -3.59
N HIS A 281 -6.55 -10.00 -3.65
CA HIS A 281 -5.96 -10.87 -2.64
C HIS A 281 -4.44 -10.96 -2.85
N PRO A 282 -3.62 -10.71 -1.82
CA PRO A 282 -2.17 -10.69 -1.98
C PRO A 282 -1.62 -12.04 -2.44
N ILE A 283 -0.66 -12.00 -3.36
CA ILE A 283 0.16 -13.14 -3.75
C ILE A 283 1.57 -12.83 -3.27
N VAL A 284 2.11 -13.68 -2.40
CA VAL A 284 3.43 -13.49 -1.78
C VAL A 284 4.35 -14.63 -2.21
N PRO A 285 5.17 -14.41 -3.26
CA PRO A 285 6.19 -15.39 -3.63
C PRO A 285 7.21 -15.60 -2.53
N PRO A 286 7.89 -16.76 -2.49
CA PRO A 286 8.95 -17.01 -1.53
C PRO A 286 10.09 -15.99 -1.62
N LYS A 287 10.69 -15.64 -0.49
CA LYS A 287 11.89 -14.81 -0.43
C LYS A 287 13.11 -15.71 -0.29
N TYR A 288 13.96 -15.72 -1.30
CA TYR A 288 15.23 -16.44 -1.29
C TYR A 288 16.41 -15.53 -0.96
N ASP A 289 17.50 -16.11 -0.46
CA ASP A 289 18.76 -15.44 -0.31
C ASP A 289 19.56 -15.55 -1.61
N VAL A 290 19.57 -14.47 -2.39
CA VAL A 290 20.12 -14.43 -3.74
C VAL A 290 21.29 -13.46 -3.81
N GLY A 291 22.45 -13.96 -4.25
CA GLY A 291 23.61 -13.16 -4.61
C GLY A 291 23.76 -13.08 -6.14
N PHE A 292 23.90 -11.88 -6.66
CA PHE A 292 24.27 -11.68 -8.05
C PHE A 292 25.80 -11.55 -8.17
N VAL A 293 26.40 -12.31 -9.08
CA VAL A 293 27.78 -12.15 -9.47
C VAL A 293 27.81 -11.63 -10.91
N VAL A 294 28.25 -10.39 -11.10
CA VAL A 294 28.08 -9.68 -12.36
C VAL A 294 29.40 -9.24 -12.98
N GLU A 295 29.42 -9.22 -14.30
CA GLU A 295 30.48 -8.67 -15.11
C GLU A 295 29.98 -7.45 -15.88
N ASN A 296 30.89 -6.53 -16.24
CA ASN A 296 30.62 -5.37 -17.09
C ASN A 296 29.40 -4.53 -16.58
N CYS A 297 29.34 -4.34 -15.27
CA CYS A 297 28.26 -3.59 -14.65
C CYS A 297 28.68 -2.13 -14.46
N ASN A 298 28.05 -1.22 -15.20
CA ASN A 298 28.15 0.21 -14.96
C ASN A 298 27.11 0.68 -13.92
N THR A 299 27.15 1.95 -13.53
CA THR A 299 26.23 2.51 -12.52
C THR A 299 24.77 2.46 -12.94
N ASP A 300 24.45 2.63 -14.21
CA ASP A 300 23.06 2.54 -14.70
C ASP A 300 22.53 1.12 -14.59
N MET A 301 23.34 0.13 -14.94
CA MET A 301 23.00 -1.28 -14.80
C MET A 301 22.91 -1.70 -13.33
N LEU A 302 23.81 -1.22 -12.49
CA LEU A 302 23.78 -1.44 -11.05
C LEU A 302 22.45 -0.93 -10.46
N ARG A 303 22.01 0.26 -10.88
CA ARG A 303 20.73 0.82 -10.48
C ARG A 303 19.57 -0.10 -10.84
N GLU A 304 19.56 -0.68 -12.03
CA GLU A 304 18.50 -1.56 -12.49
C GLU A 304 18.42 -2.87 -11.70
N ILE A 305 19.56 -3.48 -11.37
CA ILE A 305 19.62 -4.83 -10.81
C ILE A 305 19.75 -4.89 -9.28
N GLU A 306 20.27 -3.84 -8.64
CA GLU A 306 20.57 -3.86 -7.21
C GLU A 306 19.35 -4.23 -6.33
N PRO A 307 18.12 -3.72 -6.55
CA PRO A 307 17.00 -4.09 -5.69
C PRO A 307 16.60 -5.58 -5.72
N TRP A 308 16.99 -6.30 -6.79
CA TRP A 308 16.51 -7.65 -7.06
C TRP A 308 17.32 -8.77 -6.37
N CYS A 309 18.31 -8.42 -5.59
CA CYS A 309 19.17 -9.39 -4.90
C CYS A 309 19.41 -9.02 -3.44
N SER A 310 19.86 -9.98 -2.65
CA SER A 310 20.29 -9.75 -1.26
C SER A 310 21.69 -9.14 -1.21
N ASP A 311 22.59 -9.62 -2.08
CA ASP A 311 23.95 -9.13 -2.25
C ASP A 311 24.32 -9.09 -3.72
N ILE A 312 25.18 -8.15 -4.11
CA ILE A 312 25.72 -8.08 -5.45
C ILE A 312 27.24 -7.97 -5.41
N TYR A 313 27.88 -8.80 -6.22
CA TYR A 313 29.33 -8.96 -6.30
C TYR A 313 29.81 -8.71 -7.72
N GLY A 314 30.81 -7.92 -7.88
CA GLY A 314 31.35 -7.74 -9.21
C GLY A 314 32.39 -6.64 -9.35
N ASP A 315 32.86 -6.54 -10.55
CA ASP A 315 33.70 -5.45 -11.04
C ASP A 315 32.79 -4.40 -11.64
N PHE A 316 32.61 -3.28 -10.94
CA PHE A 316 31.71 -2.21 -11.34
C PHE A 316 32.48 -1.15 -12.11
N VAL A 317 32.26 -1.12 -13.42
CA VAL A 317 32.89 -0.17 -14.32
C VAL A 317 32.31 1.21 -14.17
N GLY A 318 33.02 2.12 -13.57
CA GLY A 318 32.60 3.52 -13.43
C GLY A 318 32.56 4.23 -14.79
N HIS A 319 31.54 5.03 -15.02
CA HIS A 319 31.43 5.91 -16.17
C HIS A 319 31.95 7.30 -15.76
N LYS A 320 33.13 7.71 -16.31
CA LYS A 320 33.74 9.04 -16.15
C LYS A 320 33.67 9.63 -14.71
N GLY A 321 34.15 8.88 -13.71
CA GLY A 321 34.19 9.33 -12.32
C GLY A 321 32.99 8.94 -11.46
N PHE A 322 32.01 8.18 -11.99
CA PHE A 322 30.93 7.58 -11.22
C PHE A 322 31.29 6.12 -10.89
N GLY A 323 31.62 5.86 -9.65
CA GLY A 323 31.86 4.51 -9.14
C GLY A 323 30.74 4.03 -8.23
N VAL A 324 30.94 2.83 -7.66
CA VAL A 324 30.01 2.25 -6.67
C VAL A 324 29.72 3.21 -5.50
N ASN A 325 30.75 3.91 -5.02
CA ASN A 325 30.61 4.85 -3.91
C ASN A 325 29.66 6.02 -4.25
N ASP A 326 29.69 6.49 -5.49
CA ASP A 326 28.76 7.55 -5.94
C ASP A 326 27.32 7.02 -6.02
N TYR A 327 27.13 5.80 -6.49
CA TYR A 327 25.83 5.14 -6.47
C TYR A 327 25.28 5.01 -5.04
N ILE A 328 26.09 4.50 -4.12
CA ILE A 328 25.70 4.34 -2.72
C ILE A 328 25.37 5.70 -2.10
N LYS A 329 26.20 6.71 -2.31
CA LYS A 329 25.98 8.04 -1.78
C LYS A 329 24.65 8.66 -2.27
N LYS A 330 24.32 8.44 -3.53
CA LYS A 330 23.09 8.95 -4.15
C LYS A 330 21.85 8.17 -3.72
N GLU A 331 21.94 6.86 -3.62
CA GLU A 331 20.80 5.98 -3.37
C GLU A 331 20.51 5.78 -1.87
N GLN A 332 21.54 5.77 -1.03
CA GLN A 332 21.40 5.48 0.41
C GLN A 332 20.37 6.36 1.14
N PRO A 333 20.21 7.66 0.84
CA PRO A 333 19.17 8.48 1.47
C PRO A 333 17.74 8.00 1.21
N ASP A 334 17.53 7.22 0.16
CA ASP A 334 16.21 6.75 -0.29
C ASP A 334 15.86 5.34 0.24
N THR A 335 16.72 4.74 1.05
CA THR A 335 16.48 3.40 1.60
C THR A 335 17.05 3.22 2.99
N GLN A 336 16.45 2.33 3.77
CA GLN A 336 16.93 1.90 5.09
C GLN A 336 17.84 0.66 5.00
N PHE A 337 18.01 0.08 3.80
CA PHE A 337 18.97 -1.00 3.59
C PHE A 337 20.36 -0.41 3.50
N ASP A 338 21.33 -1.04 4.17
CA ASP A 338 22.74 -0.62 4.12
C ASP A 338 23.38 -1.10 2.83
N LEU A 339 23.42 -0.22 1.83
CA LEU A 339 23.96 -0.54 0.51
C LEU A 339 25.48 -0.80 0.54
N SER A 340 26.20 -0.23 1.50
CA SER A 340 27.65 -0.48 1.65
C SER A 340 27.95 -1.91 2.06
N LYS A 341 27.02 -2.57 2.75
CA LYS A 341 27.12 -3.99 3.13
C LYS A 341 26.61 -4.93 2.04
N LYS A 342 25.76 -4.42 1.13
CA LYS A 342 25.11 -5.19 0.09
C LYS A 342 25.97 -5.31 -1.18
N ILE A 343 26.72 -4.25 -1.52
CA ILE A 343 27.47 -4.14 -2.76
C ILE A 343 28.95 -4.43 -2.49
N HIS A 344 29.46 -5.51 -3.10
CA HIS A 344 30.80 -6.02 -2.88
C HIS A 344 31.64 -5.84 -4.16
N SER A 345 32.60 -4.90 -4.14
CA SER A 345 33.40 -4.53 -5.29
C SER A 345 34.85 -5.13 -5.31
N ASP A 346 35.32 -5.60 -4.15
CA ASP A 346 36.67 -6.11 -4.00
C ASP A 346 36.68 -7.48 -3.33
N HIS A 347 37.53 -8.39 -3.81
CA HIS A 347 37.88 -9.71 -3.23
C HIS A 347 36.71 -10.36 -2.47
N PHE A 348 35.70 -10.81 -3.18
CA PHE A 348 34.51 -11.38 -2.62
C PHE A 348 34.43 -12.89 -2.76
N GLU A 349 33.83 -13.54 -1.80
CA GLU A 349 33.44 -14.93 -1.85
C GLU A 349 31.94 -14.99 -1.59
N PRO A 350 31.09 -15.23 -2.63
CA PRO A 350 29.63 -15.24 -2.47
C PRO A 350 29.18 -16.32 -1.49
N LYS A 351 28.39 -15.93 -0.48
CA LYS A 351 27.91 -16.85 0.57
C LYS A 351 26.41 -17.09 0.51
N ASN A 352 25.72 -16.48 -0.43
CA ASN A 352 24.27 -16.61 -0.54
C ASN A 352 23.85 -18.05 -0.88
N ASP A 353 22.63 -18.42 -0.51
CA ASP A 353 22.07 -19.73 -0.82
C ASP A 353 21.96 -19.99 -2.32
N ILE A 354 21.72 -18.95 -3.07
CA ILE A 354 21.59 -18.98 -4.53
C ILE A 354 22.47 -17.91 -5.13
N ILE A 355 23.34 -18.32 -6.07
CA ILE A 355 24.19 -17.42 -6.83
C ILE A 355 23.71 -17.36 -8.28
N VAL A 356 23.51 -16.16 -8.79
CA VAL A 356 23.13 -15.90 -10.19
C VAL A 356 24.27 -15.12 -10.85
N GLU A 357 24.97 -15.76 -11.80
CA GLU A 357 26.09 -15.16 -12.55
C GLU A 357 25.60 -14.70 -13.91
N PHE A 358 25.93 -13.48 -14.30
CA PHE A 358 25.60 -12.96 -15.62
C PHE A 358 26.47 -11.75 -16.02
N ASP A 359 26.54 -11.52 -17.33
CA ASP A 359 27.19 -10.35 -17.93
C ASP A 359 26.14 -9.26 -18.17
N CYS A 360 26.29 -8.12 -17.55
CA CYS A 360 25.33 -7.01 -17.64
C CYS A 360 25.20 -6.45 -19.07
N GLN A 361 26.23 -6.57 -19.91
CA GLN A 361 26.14 -6.15 -21.31
C GLN A 361 25.19 -7.01 -22.14
N LYS A 362 24.86 -8.20 -21.69
CA LYS A 362 23.92 -9.11 -22.35
C LYS A 362 22.46 -8.96 -21.86
N LEU A 363 22.21 -8.08 -20.90
CA LEU A 363 20.85 -7.80 -20.44
C LEU A 363 20.03 -7.15 -21.55
N THR A 364 18.81 -7.64 -21.71
CA THR A 364 17.77 -7.10 -22.60
C THR A 364 16.47 -6.96 -21.82
N PRO A 365 15.49 -6.15 -22.29
CA PRO A 365 14.18 -6.11 -21.65
C PRO A 365 13.52 -7.49 -21.53
N GLN A 366 13.75 -8.39 -22.50
CA GLN A 366 13.18 -9.73 -22.51
C GLN A 366 13.81 -10.63 -21.45
N ASN A 367 15.14 -10.72 -21.40
CA ASN A 367 15.81 -11.61 -20.44
C ASN A 367 15.79 -11.05 -19.00
N PHE A 368 15.63 -9.73 -18.83
CA PHE A 368 15.44 -9.14 -17.50
C PHE A 368 14.22 -9.73 -16.77
N GLN A 369 13.22 -10.25 -17.50
CA GLN A 369 12.06 -10.93 -16.93
C GLN A 369 12.43 -12.17 -16.10
N VAL A 370 13.59 -12.75 -16.32
CA VAL A 370 14.11 -13.82 -15.46
C VAL A 370 14.35 -13.29 -14.04
N LEU A 371 14.91 -12.09 -13.90
CA LEU A 371 15.12 -11.46 -12.59
C LEU A 371 13.80 -11.02 -11.96
N VAL A 372 12.87 -10.51 -12.75
CA VAL A 372 11.54 -10.09 -12.30
C VAL A 372 10.74 -11.28 -11.75
N ASN A 373 10.87 -12.46 -12.34
CA ASN A 373 10.16 -13.68 -11.97
C ASN A 373 11.05 -14.70 -11.23
N LEU A 374 12.13 -14.23 -10.63
CA LEU A 374 13.14 -15.10 -10.05
C LEU A 374 12.61 -16.04 -8.97
N SER A 375 11.75 -15.53 -8.09
CA SER A 375 11.15 -16.34 -7.01
C SER A 375 10.31 -17.49 -7.54
N GLU A 376 9.50 -17.25 -8.56
CA GLU A 376 8.68 -18.28 -9.18
C GLU A 376 9.52 -19.31 -9.95
N ILE A 377 10.57 -18.85 -10.63
CA ILE A 377 11.50 -19.73 -11.35
C ILE A 377 12.20 -20.68 -10.37
N LEU A 378 12.70 -20.14 -9.25
CA LEU A 378 13.34 -20.95 -8.23
C LEU A 378 12.39 -21.92 -7.55
N GLN A 379 11.16 -21.49 -7.27
CA GLN A 379 10.12 -22.33 -6.69
C GLN A 379 9.77 -23.48 -7.61
N GLN A 380 9.66 -23.24 -8.92
CA GLN A 380 9.33 -24.25 -9.91
C GLN A 380 10.50 -25.23 -10.17
N SER A 381 11.75 -24.78 -10.09
CA SER A 381 12.91 -25.66 -10.30
C SER A 381 12.97 -26.75 -9.23
N GLY A 382 12.71 -26.39 -7.95
CA GLY A 382 12.62 -27.32 -6.84
C GLY A 382 13.86 -28.14 -6.53
N GLU A 383 14.98 -27.87 -7.19
CA GLU A 383 16.20 -28.68 -7.12
C GLU A 383 17.44 -27.84 -6.81
N VAL A 384 18.30 -28.38 -5.94
CA VAL A 384 19.66 -27.87 -5.71
C VAL A 384 20.55 -28.28 -6.86
N GLY A 385 21.57 -27.48 -7.15
CA GLY A 385 22.55 -27.76 -8.19
C GLY A 385 22.76 -26.57 -9.12
N GLU A 386 23.33 -26.85 -10.27
CA GLU A 386 23.60 -25.84 -11.31
C GLU A 386 22.55 -25.92 -12.42
N MET A 387 22.11 -24.77 -12.89
CA MET A 387 21.25 -24.65 -14.07
C MET A 387 21.60 -23.39 -14.86
N GLU A 388 21.25 -23.38 -16.13
CA GLU A 388 21.37 -22.22 -17.00
C GLU A 388 19.99 -21.86 -17.56
N LEU A 389 19.70 -20.58 -17.60
CA LEU A 389 18.50 -20.02 -18.19
C LEU A 389 18.88 -18.71 -18.87
N GLU A 390 18.72 -18.64 -20.19
CA GLU A 390 19.13 -17.47 -20.99
C GLU A 390 20.60 -17.11 -20.75
N ILE A 391 20.87 -15.88 -20.30
CA ILE A 391 22.22 -15.41 -19.99
C ILE A 391 22.67 -15.75 -18.56
N PHE A 392 21.77 -16.32 -17.76
CA PHE A 392 21.96 -16.50 -16.31
C PHE A 392 22.44 -17.91 -15.99
N LYS A 393 23.48 -18.00 -15.17
CA LYS A 393 23.97 -19.24 -14.60
C LYS A 393 23.63 -19.28 -13.11
N PHE A 394 22.86 -20.26 -12.70
CA PHE A 394 22.41 -20.45 -11.33
C PHE A 394 23.24 -21.50 -10.62
N LYS A 395 23.66 -21.18 -9.40
CA LYS A 395 24.25 -22.14 -8.46
C LYS A 395 23.36 -22.16 -7.21
N ILE A 396 22.52 -23.16 -7.11
CA ILE A 396 21.54 -23.31 -6.04
C ILE A 396 22.10 -24.24 -4.99
N LYS A 397 22.50 -23.71 -3.85
CA LYS A 397 23.04 -24.47 -2.71
C LYS A 397 21.93 -24.88 -1.76
N SER A 398 20.93 -24.01 -1.56
CA SER A 398 19.78 -24.21 -0.70
C SER A 398 18.55 -23.49 -1.30
N LEU A 399 17.39 -24.07 -1.08
CA LEU A 399 16.09 -23.46 -1.44
C LEU A 399 15.31 -23.03 -0.19
N ASP A 400 16.00 -22.75 0.90
CA ASP A 400 15.39 -22.14 2.08
C ASP A 400 14.80 -20.79 1.77
N THR A 401 13.69 -20.46 2.41
CA THR A 401 12.95 -19.22 2.20
C THR A 401 12.81 -18.41 3.47
N TYR A 402 12.72 -17.10 3.34
CA TYR A 402 12.85 -16.15 4.46
C TYR A 402 11.70 -15.14 4.56
N GLU A 403 10.64 -15.27 3.78
CA GLU A 403 9.50 -14.34 3.78
C GLU A 403 8.83 -14.22 5.15
N ASN A 404 8.78 -15.30 5.92
CA ASN A 404 8.17 -15.26 7.26
C ASN A 404 8.93 -14.35 8.23
N GLY A 405 10.22 -14.13 8.00
CA GLY A 405 11.03 -13.17 8.76
C GLY A 405 10.66 -11.72 8.48
N LEU A 406 9.85 -11.45 7.45
CA LEU A 406 9.43 -10.10 7.05
C LEU A 406 8.10 -9.67 7.67
N ILE A 407 7.42 -10.56 8.41
CA ILE A 407 6.11 -10.27 9.01
C ILE A 407 6.19 -9.08 9.96
N ASN A 408 7.17 -9.08 10.87
CA ASN A 408 7.32 -8.03 11.85
C ASN A 408 8.31 -6.96 11.39
N VAL A 409 7.86 -5.71 11.35
CA VAL A 409 8.66 -4.56 10.91
C VAL A 409 9.87 -4.31 11.79
N SER A 410 9.78 -4.62 13.09
CA SER A 410 10.88 -4.40 14.05
C SER A 410 12.11 -5.28 13.79
N VAL A 411 12.00 -6.29 12.94
CA VAL A 411 13.06 -7.26 12.61
C VAL A 411 13.73 -6.91 11.27
N ARG A 412 13.91 -5.64 10.97
CA ARG A 412 14.64 -5.24 9.78
C ARG A 412 16.13 -5.52 9.90
N ARG A 413 16.67 -6.22 8.93
CA ARG A 413 18.11 -6.47 8.79
C ARG A 413 18.58 -6.15 7.38
#